data_a99c5883e5b45ed8552261636cdcba7c
#
_entry.id   a99c5883e5b45ed8552261636cdcba7c
#
_cell.length_a   1.000
_cell.length_b   1.000
_cell.length_c   1.000
_cell.angle_alpha   90.00
_cell.angle_beta   90.00
_cell.angle_gamma   90.00
#
_symmetry.space_group_name_H-M   'P 1'
#
loop_
_entity.id
_entity.type
_entity.pdbx_description
1 polymer ?
#
loop_
_entity_poly.entity_id
_entity_poly.type
_entity_poly.pdbx_seq_one_letter_code
_entity_poly.pdbx_strand_id
1 'polypeptide(L)'
;PMDRPEDIEIHPLDGSVYIALTNNTGHGNFHGQIVRLQEENDDPTALTFGWEIFATGGPQSGFSSPDNMLFDGEGNLWMVTDISSSRVGSGIYSFQGNNAMFFFRTTGPDAGVAYQFASGPVHCEMTGQCWTPDGSTMFLSVQHPGEESESIDALSSHWPHGGDEIPRPATVAITGPWQ
;
A
#
# COMPACT_ATOMS: atom_id res chain seq x y z
N PRO A 1 -22.22 -0.26 3.15
CA PRO A 1 -21.00 0.12 3.87
C PRO A 1 -19.78 -0.11 2.99
N MET A 2 -18.78 0.77 3.06
CA MET A 2 -17.50 0.60 2.38
C MET A 2 -16.70 -0.57 2.99
N ASP A 3 -15.74 -1.08 2.22
CA ASP A 3 -14.93 -2.26 2.57
C ASP A 3 -13.66 -1.88 3.34
N ARG A 4 -13.80 -1.32 4.55
CA ARG A 4 -12.69 -0.83 5.39
C ARG A 4 -11.84 0.22 4.66
N PRO A 5 -12.31 1.47 4.54
CA PRO A 5 -11.47 2.55 4.01
C PRO A 5 -10.35 2.84 5.01
N GLU A 6 -9.11 2.80 4.54
CA GLU A 6 -7.92 3.04 5.36
C GLU A 6 -7.23 4.35 4.97
N ASP A 7 -7.22 4.70 3.67
CA ASP A 7 -6.59 5.92 3.23
C ASP A 7 -7.35 6.61 2.10
N ILE A 8 -7.21 7.93 2.01
CA ILE A 8 -7.81 8.78 0.98
C ILE A 8 -6.77 9.78 0.51
N GLU A 9 -6.46 9.76 -0.78
CA GLU A 9 -5.50 10.65 -1.41
C GLU A 9 -6.12 11.41 -2.58
N ILE A 10 -5.73 12.67 -2.75
CA ILE A 10 -6.16 13.52 -3.85
C ILE A 10 -5.08 13.54 -4.92
N HIS A 11 -5.44 13.17 -6.14
CA HIS A 11 -4.52 13.17 -7.26
C HIS A 11 -4.04 14.60 -7.58
N PRO A 12 -2.71 14.84 -7.62
CA PRO A 12 -2.16 16.20 -7.64
C PRO A 12 -2.39 16.95 -8.95
N LEU A 13 -2.70 16.25 -10.04
CA LEU A 13 -2.81 16.86 -11.37
C LEU A 13 -4.26 17.05 -11.82
N ASP A 14 -5.20 16.19 -11.43
CA ASP A 14 -6.59 16.24 -11.90
C ASP A 14 -7.63 16.34 -10.78
N GLY A 15 -7.19 16.34 -9.50
CA GLY A 15 -8.07 16.47 -8.35
C GLY A 15 -8.96 15.27 -8.06
N SER A 16 -8.86 14.17 -8.82
CA SER A 16 -9.62 12.95 -8.51
C SER A 16 -9.21 12.37 -7.16
N VAL A 17 -10.15 11.72 -6.48
CA VAL A 17 -9.96 11.17 -5.13
C VAL A 17 -9.78 9.67 -5.20
N TYR A 18 -8.72 9.15 -4.61
CA TYR A 18 -8.46 7.72 -4.52
C TYR A 18 -8.68 7.25 -3.08
N ILE A 19 -9.31 6.10 -2.93
CA ILE A 19 -9.66 5.50 -1.64
C ILE A 19 -9.14 4.07 -1.61
N ALA A 20 -8.28 3.75 -0.64
CA ALA A 20 -7.88 2.39 -0.35
C ALA A 20 -8.97 1.69 0.46
N LEU A 21 -9.46 0.56 -0.04
CA LEU A 21 -10.41 -0.31 0.64
C LEU A 21 -9.74 -1.65 0.92
N THR A 22 -9.37 -1.91 2.17
CA THR A 22 -8.51 -3.03 2.54
C THR A 22 -9.11 -4.40 2.25
N ASN A 23 -10.31 -4.65 2.72
CA ASN A 23 -11.08 -5.86 2.40
C ASN A 23 -12.49 -5.85 3.04
N ASN A 24 -13.35 -6.75 2.60
CA ASN A 24 -14.58 -7.10 3.30
C ASN A 24 -15.03 -8.51 2.92
N THR A 25 -14.73 -9.47 3.75
CA THR A 25 -15.08 -10.87 3.51
C THR A 25 -16.60 -11.10 3.43
N GLY A 26 -17.40 -10.29 4.13
CA GLY A 26 -18.87 -10.33 4.08
C GLY A 26 -19.44 -9.92 2.72
N HIS A 27 -18.70 -9.12 1.94
CA HIS A 27 -19.04 -8.73 0.56
C HIS A 27 -18.31 -9.59 -0.49
N GLY A 28 -17.49 -10.56 -0.09
CA GLY A 28 -16.66 -11.34 -1.01
C GLY A 28 -15.41 -10.61 -1.51
N ASN A 29 -15.14 -9.39 -1.01
CA ASN A 29 -13.92 -8.65 -1.31
C ASN A 29 -12.81 -9.06 -0.33
N PHE A 30 -12.10 -10.14 -0.66
CA PHE A 30 -11.07 -10.71 0.21
C PHE A 30 -9.74 -9.96 0.14
N HIS A 31 -9.44 -9.33 -1.00
CA HIS A 31 -8.13 -8.77 -1.30
C HIS A 31 -8.11 -7.24 -1.34
N GLY A 32 -9.28 -6.61 -1.22
CA GLY A 32 -9.38 -5.16 -1.28
C GLY A 32 -9.32 -4.60 -2.71
N GLN A 33 -9.42 -3.30 -2.78
CA GLN A 33 -9.44 -2.55 -4.04
C GLN A 33 -9.11 -1.08 -3.79
N ILE A 34 -8.71 -0.39 -4.85
CA ILE A 34 -8.56 1.05 -4.87
C ILE A 34 -9.69 1.61 -5.73
N VAL A 35 -10.47 2.53 -5.18
CA VAL A 35 -11.56 3.22 -5.86
C VAL A 35 -11.11 4.62 -6.21
N ARG A 36 -11.44 5.08 -7.43
CA ARG A 36 -11.25 6.45 -7.87
C ARG A 36 -12.61 7.15 -7.99
N LEU A 37 -12.70 8.36 -7.47
CA LEU A 37 -13.86 9.24 -7.62
C LEU A 37 -13.45 10.49 -8.39
N GLN A 38 -14.38 10.99 -9.22
CA GLN A 38 -14.25 12.26 -9.91
C GLN A 38 -15.50 13.07 -9.66
N GLU A 39 -15.35 14.24 -9.04
CA GLU A 39 -16.45 15.17 -8.81
C GLU A 39 -16.96 15.75 -10.12
N GLU A 40 -18.25 16.05 -10.18
CA GLU A 40 -18.87 16.58 -11.38
C GLU A 40 -18.27 17.95 -11.73
N ASN A 41 -17.76 18.07 -12.97
CA ASN A 41 -17.09 19.27 -13.49
C ASN A 41 -15.81 19.66 -12.72
N ASP A 42 -15.16 18.70 -12.07
CA ASP A 42 -13.97 18.96 -11.21
C ASP A 42 -14.24 19.99 -10.09
N ASP A 43 -15.48 20.05 -9.63
CA ASP A 43 -15.91 20.97 -8.59
C ASP A 43 -15.98 20.24 -7.24
N PRO A 44 -15.07 20.55 -6.28
CA PRO A 44 -15.06 19.89 -4.97
C PRO A 44 -16.30 20.23 -4.11
N THR A 45 -17.18 21.10 -4.57
CA THR A 45 -18.47 21.40 -3.94
C THR A 45 -19.65 20.71 -4.61
N ALA A 46 -19.41 19.92 -5.68
CA ALA A 46 -20.44 19.19 -6.38
C ALA A 46 -21.16 18.20 -5.44
N LEU A 47 -22.46 17.98 -5.69
CA LEU A 47 -23.26 17.03 -4.93
C LEU A 47 -23.32 15.64 -5.59
N THR A 48 -22.68 15.52 -6.74
CA THR A 48 -22.60 14.28 -7.54
C THR A 48 -21.17 14.03 -7.99
N PHE A 49 -20.82 12.77 -8.15
CA PHE A 49 -19.53 12.31 -8.61
C PHE A 49 -19.66 11.02 -9.44
N GLY A 50 -18.75 10.82 -10.37
CA GLY A 50 -18.48 9.52 -10.98
C GLY A 50 -17.54 8.69 -10.12
N TRP A 51 -17.58 7.38 -10.24
CA TRP A 51 -16.60 6.52 -9.58
C TRP A 51 -16.30 5.27 -10.39
N GLU A 52 -15.13 4.71 -10.18
CA GLU A 52 -14.69 3.45 -10.79
C GLU A 52 -13.82 2.66 -9.82
N ILE A 53 -13.67 1.37 -10.06
CA ILE A 53 -12.64 0.57 -9.42
C ILE A 53 -11.37 0.78 -10.23
N PHE A 54 -10.40 1.49 -9.66
CA PHE A 54 -9.12 1.77 -10.30
C PHE A 54 -8.23 0.53 -10.34
N ALA A 55 -8.14 -0.20 -9.23
CA ALA A 55 -7.38 -1.45 -9.14
C ALA A 55 -8.05 -2.43 -8.17
N THR A 56 -8.02 -3.71 -8.50
CA THR A 56 -8.59 -4.78 -7.65
C THR A 56 -7.46 -5.70 -7.19
N GLY A 57 -7.40 -5.95 -5.89
CA GLY A 57 -6.46 -6.89 -5.29
C GLY A 57 -6.74 -8.35 -5.65
N GLY A 58 -5.72 -9.18 -5.55
CA GLY A 58 -5.81 -10.61 -5.79
C GLY A 58 -4.60 -11.20 -6.48
N PRO A 59 -4.60 -12.53 -6.71
CA PRO A 59 -3.45 -13.23 -7.32
C PRO A 59 -3.07 -12.71 -8.73
N GLN A 60 -4.00 -12.13 -9.47
CA GLN A 60 -3.75 -11.61 -10.82
C GLN A 60 -3.04 -10.27 -10.80
N SER A 61 -3.40 -9.40 -9.86
CA SER A 61 -2.77 -8.08 -9.68
C SER A 61 -1.52 -8.13 -8.78
N GLY A 62 -1.38 -9.21 -8.00
CA GLY A 62 -0.21 -9.42 -7.15
C GLY A 62 -0.25 -8.70 -5.81
N PHE A 63 -1.29 -7.92 -5.50
CA PHE A 63 -1.43 -7.26 -4.21
C PHE A 63 -2.70 -7.67 -3.46
N SER A 64 -2.70 -7.47 -2.15
CA SER A 64 -3.88 -7.58 -1.28
C SER A 64 -3.81 -6.56 -0.16
N SER A 65 -4.98 -6.25 0.39
CA SER A 65 -5.10 -5.38 1.56
C SER A 65 -4.40 -4.03 1.37
N PRO A 66 -4.80 -3.24 0.35
CA PRO A 66 -4.26 -1.90 0.18
C PRO A 66 -4.56 -1.07 1.43
N ASP A 67 -3.55 -0.32 1.86
CA ASP A 67 -3.61 0.53 3.05
C ASP A 67 -3.16 1.94 2.69
N ASN A 68 -2.02 2.44 3.17
CA ASN A 68 -1.62 3.81 2.90
C ASN A 68 -1.21 4.02 1.44
N MET A 69 -1.57 5.18 0.93
CA MET A 69 -1.29 5.62 -0.43
C MET A 69 -0.54 6.96 -0.44
N LEU A 70 0.12 7.26 -1.55
CA LEU A 70 0.80 8.53 -1.77
C LEU A 70 0.96 8.75 -3.28
N PHE A 71 0.72 9.97 -3.74
CA PHE A 71 1.07 10.34 -5.12
C PHE A 71 2.48 10.91 -5.20
N ASP A 72 3.17 10.64 -6.32
CA ASP A 72 4.36 11.38 -6.70
C ASP A 72 3.99 12.66 -7.48
N GLY A 73 5.00 13.47 -7.81
CA GLY A 73 4.80 14.73 -8.53
C GLY A 73 4.32 14.56 -9.99
N GLU A 74 4.43 13.36 -10.54
CA GLU A 74 3.93 13.01 -11.87
C GLU A 74 2.50 12.43 -11.85
N GLY A 75 1.93 12.27 -10.65
CA GLY A 75 0.60 11.73 -10.45
C GLY A 75 0.55 10.21 -10.47
N ASN A 76 1.66 9.49 -10.35
CA ASN A 76 1.62 8.05 -10.16
C ASN A 76 1.33 7.73 -8.70
N LEU A 77 0.64 6.61 -8.46
CA LEU A 77 0.21 6.18 -7.14
C LEU A 77 1.20 5.16 -6.55
N TRP A 78 1.59 5.39 -5.31
CA TRP A 78 2.37 4.48 -4.49
C TRP A 78 1.50 3.98 -3.35
N MET A 79 1.43 2.68 -3.14
CA MET A 79 0.56 2.06 -2.16
C MET A 79 1.32 0.98 -1.40
N VAL A 80 1.11 0.90 -0.09
CA VAL A 80 1.58 -0.20 0.75
C VAL A 80 0.44 -1.10 1.16
N THR A 81 0.77 -2.33 1.55
CA THR A 81 -0.22 -3.33 1.97
C THR A 81 -0.12 -3.59 3.47
N ASP A 82 -1.28 -3.85 4.09
CA ASP A 82 -1.40 -4.37 5.45
C ASP A 82 -2.15 -5.70 5.45
N ILE A 83 -1.47 -6.77 5.08
CA ILE A 83 -1.92 -8.13 5.32
C ILE A 83 -1.47 -8.51 6.73
N SER A 84 -2.41 -8.94 7.56
CA SER A 84 -2.12 -9.48 8.90
C SER A 84 -0.92 -10.45 8.86
N SER A 85 0.10 -10.20 9.68
CA SER A 85 1.36 -10.98 9.68
C SER A 85 1.13 -12.49 9.81
N SER A 86 0.14 -12.90 10.60
CA SER A 86 -0.25 -14.31 10.77
C SER A 86 -0.89 -14.95 9.51
N ARG A 87 -1.24 -14.16 8.51
CA ARG A 87 -1.90 -14.62 7.27
C ARG A 87 -1.03 -14.47 6.03
N VAL A 88 -0.02 -13.62 6.07
CA VAL A 88 0.93 -13.42 4.98
C VAL A 88 1.51 -14.76 4.55
N GLY A 89 1.60 -15.00 3.23
CA GLY A 89 2.13 -16.23 2.65
C GLY A 89 1.26 -17.48 2.83
N SER A 90 0.02 -17.34 3.34
CA SER A 90 -0.86 -18.47 3.59
C SER A 90 -2.27 -18.29 3.05
N GLY A 91 -2.97 -19.39 2.81
CA GLY A 91 -4.36 -19.39 2.38
C GLY A 91 -4.58 -18.56 1.11
N ILE A 92 -5.52 -17.63 1.17
CA ILE A 92 -5.83 -16.73 0.04
C ILE A 92 -4.73 -15.71 -0.24
N TYR A 93 -3.80 -15.49 0.71
CA TYR A 93 -2.65 -14.58 0.59
C TYR A 93 -1.34 -15.30 0.26
N SER A 94 -1.39 -16.57 -0.14
CA SER A 94 -0.20 -17.41 -0.41
C SER A 94 0.69 -16.89 -1.55
N PHE A 95 0.20 -16.00 -2.39
CA PHE A 95 0.96 -15.37 -3.48
C PHE A 95 1.81 -14.17 -3.02
N GLN A 96 1.59 -13.67 -1.81
CA GLN A 96 2.40 -12.59 -1.20
C GLN A 96 3.24 -13.14 -0.06
N GLY A 97 4.56 -13.01 -0.16
CA GLY A 97 5.49 -13.50 0.87
C GLY A 97 5.60 -12.57 2.08
N ASN A 98 5.41 -11.27 1.89
CA ASN A 98 5.41 -10.23 2.91
C ASN A 98 4.50 -9.08 2.49
N ASN A 99 4.22 -8.16 3.42
CA ASN A 99 3.69 -6.86 3.07
C ASN A 99 4.66 -6.12 2.16
N ALA A 100 4.14 -5.34 1.24
CA ALA A 100 4.91 -4.83 0.11
C ALA A 100 4.44 -3.42 -0.29
N MET A 101 5.31 -2.73 -1.03
CA MET A 101 4.97 -1.47 -1.69
C MET A 101 4.77 -1.71 -3.18
N PHE A 102 3.73 -1.11 -3.71
CA PHE A 102 3.36 -1.16 -5.12
C PHE A 102 3.32 0.22 -5.74
N PHE A 103 3.65 0.27 -7.01
CA PHE A 103 3.56 1.42 -7.88
C PHE A 103 2.47 1.20 -8.93
N PHE A 104 1.72 2.25 -9.26
CA PHE A 104 0.68 2.25 -10.29
C PHE A 104 0.81 3.49 -11.16
N ARG A 105 0.72 3.32 -12.46
CA ARG A 105 0.41 4.44 -13.33
C ARG A 105 -1.07 4.79 -13.19
N THR A 106 -1.40 6.07 -13.15
CA THR A 106 -2.79 6.54 -13.07
C THR A 106 -3.39 6.85 -14.43
N THR A 107 -2.54 6.93 -15.45
CA THR A 107 -2.93 7.22 -16.83
C THR A 107 -2.22 6.30 -17.83
N GLY A 108 -2.72 6.27 -19.06
CA GLY A 108 -2.13 5.47 -20.13
C GLY A 108 -2.60 4.02 -20.14
N PRO A 109 -2.00 3.18 -20.99
CA PRO A 109 -2.45 1.79 -21.19
C PRO A 109 -2.22 0.89 -19.96
N ASP A 110 -1.30 1.26 -19.09
CA ASP A 110 -0.96 0.51 -17.88
C ASP A 110 -1.59 1.12 -16.61
N ALA A 111 -2.59 2.01 -16.77
CA ALA A 111 -3.31 2.57 -15.63
C ALA A 111 -3.97 1.47 -14.80
N GLY A 112 -3.76 1.49 -13.48
CA GLY A 112 -4.27 0.49 -12.56
C GLY A 112 -3.52 -0.84 -12.52
N VAL A 113 -2.46 -1.01 -13.33
CA VAL A 113 -1.58 -2.18 -13.26
C VAL A 113 -0.63 -2.03 -12.07
N ALA A 114 -0.64 -3.02 -11.17
CA ALA A 114 0.22 -3.04 -9.99
C ALA A 114 1.64 -3.53 -10.32
N TYR A 115 2.65 -2.76 -9.96
CA TYR A 115 4.05 -3.14 -10.05
C TYR A 115 4.64 -3.20 -8.65
N GLN A 116 5.03 -4.37 -8.18
CA GLN A 116 5.68 -4.49 -6.88
C GLN A 116 7.06 -3.80 -6.93
N PHE A 117 7.22 -2.79 -6.09
CA PHE A 117 8.45 -2.01 -5.99
C PHE A 117 9.38 -2.53 -4.89
N ALA A 118 8.83 -2.82 -3.71
CA ALA A 118 9.61 -3.29 -2.57
C ALA A 118 8.81 -4.30 -1.75
N SER A 119 9.54 -5.14 -1.01
CA SER A 119 8.98 -6.06 -0.02
C SER A 119 9.47 -5.66 1.36
N GLY A 120 8.57 -5.66 2.33
CA GLY A 120 8.91 -5.42 3.72
C GLY A 120 9.69 -6.58 4.36
N PRO A 121 10.27 -6.36 5.55
CA PRO A 121 10.82 -7.41 6.38
C PRO A 121 9.76 -8.47 6.76
N VAL A 122 10.23 -9.62 7.25
CA VAL A 122 9.33 -10.68 7.70
C VAL A 122 8.45 -10.20 8.84
N HIS A 123 7.15 -10.47 8.72
CA HIS A 123 6.13 -10.14 9.72
C HIS A 123 6.17 -8.66 10.12
N CYS A 124 6.18 -7.76 9.15
CA CYS A 124 6.05 -6.33 9.37
C CYS A 124 4.82 -5.77 8.66
N GLU A 125 4.42 -4.60 9.06
CA GLU A 125 3.57 -3.70 8.29
C GLU A 125 4.42 -2.58 7.70
N MET A 126 4.02 -2.09 6.52
CA MET A 126 4.62 -0.91 5.88
C MET A 126 3.59 0.19 5.84
N THR A 127 3.96 1.42 6.25
CA THR A 127 2.98 2.51 6.43
C THR A 127 3.62 3.89 6.29
N GLY A 128 2.79 4.92 6.13
CA GLY A 128 3.14 6.31 6.30
C GLY A 128 4.22 6.81 5.36
N GLN A 129 4.14 6.48 4.08
CA GLN A 129 5.07 7.00 3.09
C GLN A 129 4.93 8.52 2.90
N CYS A 130 6.05 9.21 2.67
CA CYS A 130 6.05 10.62 2.30
C CYS A 130 7.28 10.96 1.44
N TRP A 131 7.11 11.93 0.53
CA TRP A 131 8.20 12.47 -0.28
C TRP A 131 8.86 13.68 0.39
N THR A 132 10.16 13.83 0.15
CA THR A 132 10.78 15.14 0.34
C THR A 132 10.17 16.16 -0.63
N PRO A 133 10.17 17.44 -0.29
CA PRO A 133 9.58 18.48 -1.16
C PRO A 133 10.15 18.53 -2.58
N ASP A 134 11.38 18.08 -2.76
CA ASP A 134 12.08 17.99 -4.07
C ASP A 134 11.84 16.66 -4.80
N GLY A 135 11.06 15.74 -4.20
CA GLY A 135 10.77 14.43 -4.78
C GLY A 135 11.97 13.48 -4.87
N SER A 136 13.10 13.81 -4.25
CA SER A 136 14.33 13.02 -4.38
C SER A 136 14.40 11.81 -3.45
N THR A 137 13.66 11.85 -2.36
CA THR A 137 13.67 10.81 -1.33
C THR A 137 12.26 10.51 -0.86
N MET A 138 11.92 9.22 -0.79
CA MET A 138 10.72 8.73 -0.11
C MET A 138 11.10 8.21 1.27
N PHE A 139 10.40 8.65 2.29
CA PHE A 139 10.42 8.01 3.61
C PHE A 139 9.28 7.03 3.75
N LEU A 140 9.54 5.93 4.42
CA LEU A 140 8.59 4.85 4.65
C LEU A 140 8.83 4.29 6.04
N SER A 141 7.76 4.09 6.81
CA SER A 141 7.84 3.43 8.11
C SER A 141 7.65 1.93 7.97
N VAL A 142 8.51 1.16 8.66
CA VAL A 142 8.37 -0.28 8.85
C VAL A 142 7.96 -0.50 10.29
N GLN A 143 6.73 -1.00 10.50
CA GLN A 143 6.19 -1.27 11.82
C GLN A 143 6.45 -2.73 12.22
N HIS A 144 6.61 -2.93 13.53
CA HIS A 144 6.67 -4.22 14.25
C HIS A 144 7.26 -5.42 13.48
N PRO A 145 8.46 -5.29 12.84
CA PRO A 145 9.07 -6.43 12.15
C PRO A 145 9.24 -7.60 13.13
N GLY A 146 8.89 -8.81 12.66
CA GLY A 146 8.93 -9.99 13.52
C GLY A 146 7.77 -10.10 14.52
N GLU A 147 6.63 -9.48 14.27
CA GLU A 147 5.44 -9.49 15.13
C GLU A 147 5.00 -10.91 15.56
N GLU A 148 5.15 -11.89 14.67
CA GLU A 148 4.79 -13.29 14.92
C GLU A 148 5.95 -14.11 15.56
N SER A 149 6.90 -13.45 16.22
CA SER A 149 7.95 -14.16 16.97
C SER A 149 7.35 -14.92 18.14
N GLU A 150 7.67 -16.21 18.28
CA GLU A 150 7.12 -17.05 19.35
C GLU A 150 7.64 -16.62 20.74
N SER A 151 8.86 -16.13 20.81
CA SER A 151 9.50 -15.63 22.03
C SER A 151 10.73 -14.79 21.68
N ILE A 152 11.36 -14.20 22.71
CA ILE A 152 12.64 -13.48 22.57
C ILE A 152 13.79 -14.42 22.12
N ASP A 153 13.67 -15.72 22.37
CA ASP A 153 14.66 -16.72 21.97
C ASP A 153 14.32 -17.39 20.62
N ALA A 154 13.17 -17.03 20.02
CA ALA A 154 12.68 -17.56 18.73
C ALA A 154 12.10 -16.44 17.87
N LEU A 155 12.97 -15.51 17.50
CA LEU A 155 12.62 -14.35 16.68
C LEU A 155 12.41 -14.73 15.22
N SER A 156 11.34 -14.24 14.61
CA SER A 156 11.03 -14.46 13.19
C SER A 156 11.70 -13.43 12.28
N SER A 157 12.23 -12.35 12.84
CA SER A 157 12.98 -11.31 12.14
C SER A 157 14.09 -10.76 12.99
N HIS A 158 15.15 -10.23 12.38
CA HIS A 158 16.25 -9.50 13.03
C HIS A 158 16.47 -8.13 12.38
N TRP A 159 15.45 -7.63 11.68
CA TRP A 159 15.51 -6.33 11.00
C TRP A 159 15.50 -5.18 12.04
N PRO A 160 16.20 -4.03 11.83
CA PRO A 160 16.99 -3.68 10.63
C PRO A 160 18.46 -4.11 10.67
N HIS A 161 18.96 -4.57 11.80
CA HIS A 161 20.40 -4.75 12.01
C HIS A 161 20.91 -6.15 11.63
N GLY A 162 20.02 -7.14 11.55
CA GLY A 162 20.42 -8.53 11.26
C GLY A 162 21.12 -9.23 12.45
N GLY A 163 21.82 -10.35 12.16
CA GLY A 163 22.48 -11.14 13.18
C GLY A 163 21.50 -11.69 14.22
N ASP A 164 21.81 -11.50 15.50
CA ASP A 164 20.96 -11.94 16.64
C ASP A 164 20.23 -10.77 17.30
N GLU A 165 20.16 -9.60 16.63
CA GLU A 165 19.52 -8.41 17.18
C GLU A 165 18.00 -8.55 17.27
N ILE A 166 17.43 -7.95 18.32
CA ILE A 166 15.97 -7.88 18.49
C ILE A 166 15.40 -6.98 17.40
N PRO A 167 14.34 -7.42 16.71
CA PRO A 167 13.72 -6.60 15.66
C PRO A 167 13.14 -5.31 16.22
N ARG A 168 13.23 -4.23 15.44
CA ARG A 168 12.77 -2.89 15.85
C ARG A 168 12.11 -2.18 14.68
N PRO A 169 11.03 -1.43 14.92
CA PRO A 169 10.48 -0.54 13.91
C PRO A 169 11.52 0.53 13.55
N ALA A 170 11.49 0.98 12.29
CA ALA A 170 12.30 2.10 11.84
C ALA A 170 11.68 2.77 10.62
N THR A 171 12.03 4.04 10.43
CA THR A 171 11.78 4.74 9.18
C THR A 171 12.97 4.52 8.25
N VAL A 172 12.68 4.12 7.01
CA VAL A 172 13.67 3.98 5.95
C VAL A 172 13.59 5.16 4.99
N ALA A 173 14.73 5.57 4.45
CA ALA A 173 14.81 6.55 3.38
C ALA A 173 15.18 5.81 2.09
N ILE A 174 14.36 5.98 1.06
CA ILE A 174 14.53 5.36 -0.24
C ILE A 174 14.91 6.46 -1.22
N THR A 175 16.10 6.36 -1.77
CA THR A 175 16.61 7.29 -2.79
C THR A 175 16.84 6.55 -4.09
N GLY A 176 16.59 7.22 -5.20
CA GLY A 176 16.80 6.58 -6.51
C GLY A 176 16.65 7.54 -7.67
N PRO A 177 16.93 7.07 -8.88
CA PRO A 177 16.62 7.81 -10.09
C PRO A 177 15.09 7.68 -10.33
N TRP A 178 14.32 8.55 -9.67
CA TRP A 178 12.86 8.62 -9.77
C TRP A 178 12.36 9.23 -11.09
N GLN A 179 13.28 9.50 -12.04
CA GLN A 179 12.99 10.09 -13.36
C GLN A 179 12.95 9.05 -14.46
#